data_635277b37204f62342b23fd14413a488
#
_entry.id   635277b37204f62342b23fd14413a488
#
_cell.length_a   1.000
_cell.length_b   1.000
_cell.length_c   1.000
_cell.angle_alpha   90.00
_cell.angle_beta   90.00
_cell.angle_gamma   90.00
#
_symmetry.space_group_name_H-M   'P 1'
#
loop_
_entity.id
_entity.type
_entity.pdbx_description
1 polymer ?
#
loop_
_entity_poly.entity_id
_entity_poly.type
_entity_poly.pdbx_seq_one_letter_code
_entity_poly.pdbx_strand_id
1 'polypeptide(L)'
;IFVIVLFTTFLSMAQGGSAHVMDFVNIPISIVLGILLGVVVGYGLYLFFETSYARKHCVRNSMKVIIVLGFSFLLIAIEGWLEEKVSVSGLLAVVAMACVLKLKCPESVSERLSQKFGKLWLAAEVILFVLVGAAVDIRYTLAAGLPALLMIFVALAFRTMGVLICVAHTSLTWKERLFCVIAYLPKATVQAAIGSVPLAAGLACGNIVLSVAVLAIVVTAPLGAIGIDGTYKHLLSADK
;
A
#
# COMPACT_ATOMS: atom_id res chain seq x y z
N ILE A 1 0.28 4.18 -4.44
CA ILE A 1 0.40 3.74 -5.84
C ILE A 1 1.53 4.50 -6.52
N PHE A 2 1.46 5.81 -6.68
CA PHE A 2 2.51 6.62 -7.33
C PHE A 2 3.91 6.36 -6.75
N VAL A 3 4.03 6.27 -5.42
CA VAL A 3 5.29 5.95 -4.73
C VAL A 3 5.80 4.55 -5.08
N ILE A 4 4.91 3.57 -5.23
CA ILE A 4 5.30 2.20 -5.60
C ILE A 4 5.86 2.20 -7.02
N VAL A 5 5.20 2.88 -7.95
CA VAL A 5 5.66 2.94 -9.35
C VAL A 5 7.01 3.67 -9.45
N LEU A 6 7.19 4.79 -8.75
CA LEU A 6 8.51 5.45 -8.68
C LEU A 6 9.58 4.53 -8.09
N PHE A 7 9.24 3.81 -7.05
CA PHE A 7 10.17 2.87 -6.41
C PHE A 7 10.58 1.75 -7.38
N THR A 8 9.64 1.15 -8.11
CA THR A 8 9.97 0.11 -9.10
C THR A 8 10.82 0.64 -10.24
N THR A 9 10.59 1.89 -10.68
CA THR A 9 11.44 2.56 -11.67
C THR A 9 12.88 2.72 -11.15
N PHE A 10 13.05 3.22 -9.92
CA PHE A 10 14.39 3.33 -9.33
C PHE A 10 15.05 1.97 -9.11
N LEU A 11 14.28 0.95 -8.76
CA LEU A 11 14.76 -0.42 -8.61
C LEU A 11 15.31 -0.96 -9.94
N SER A 12 14.56 -0.80 -11.03
CA SER A 12 14.96 -1.17 -12.39
C SER A 12 16.24 -0.44 -12.81
N MET A 13 16.35 0.85 -12.53
CA MET A 13 17.58 1.60 -12.78
C MET A 13 18.78 1.05 -12.01
N ALA A 14 18.59 0.67 -10.75
CA ALA A 14 19.63 0.10 -9.89
C ALA A 14 20.08 -1.30 -10.37
N GLN A 15 19.23 -2.03 -11.09
CA GLN A 15 19.54 -3.32 -11.70
C GLN A 15 20.32 -3.19 -13.03
N GLY A 16 20.68 -1.98 -13.45
CA GLY A 16 21.46 -1.72 -14.67
C GLY A 16 20.62 -1.32 -15.89
N GLY A 17 19.32 -1.07 -15.68
CA GLY A 17 18.45 -0.47 -16.68
C GLY A 17 18.81 1.02 -16.88
N SER A 18 18.88 1.47 -18.15
CA SER A 18 18.94 2.91 -18.44
C SER A 18 17.55 3.51 -18.22
N ALA A 19 17.46 4.64 -17.53
CA ALA A 19 16.22 5.39 -17.46
C ALA A 19 15.87 5.92 -18.84
N HIS A 20 14.93 5.29 -19.50
CA HIS A 20 14.35 5.83 -20.71
C HIS A 20 13.19 6.76 -20.34
N VAL A 21 13.07 7.88 -21.08
CA VAL A 21 11.89 8.78 -20.97
C VAL A 21 10.59 7.99 -21.16
N MET A 22 10.66 6.90 -21.90
CA MET A 22 9.55 5.96 -22.13
C MET A 22 9.04 5.30 -20.84
N ASP A 23 9.89 5.11 -19.82
CA ASP A 23 9.48 4.53 -18.54
C ASP A 23 8.50 5.46 -17.79
N PHE A 24 8.70 6.78 -17.91
CA PHE A 24 7.77 7.76 -17.36
C PHE A 24 6.42 7.80 -18.10
N VAL A 25 6.41 7.52 -19.41
CA VAL A 25 5.18 7.42 -20.21
C VAL A 25 4.44 6.11 -19.91
N ASN A 26 5.15 5.06 -19.59
CA ASN A 26 4.57 3.75 -19.22
C ASN A 26 3.82 3.82 -17.87
N ILE A 27 4.16 4.77 -16.97
CA ILE A 27 3.47 4.93 -15.68
C ILE A 27 1.97 5.21 -15.86
N PRO A 28 1.53 6.26 -16.56
CA PRO A 28 0.10 6.51 -16.76
C PRO A 28 -0.59 5.39 -17.56
N ILE A 29 0.11 4.77 -18.50
CA ILE A 29 -0.43 3.64 -19.26
C ILE A 29 -0.69 2.45 -18.35
N SER A 30 0.24 2.09 -17.48
CA SER A 30 0.09 0.98 -16.54
C SER A 30 -1.06 1.22 -15.54
N ILE A 31 -1.26 2.46 -15.13
CA ILE A 31 -2.37 2.87 -14.27
C ILE A 31 -3.71 2.63 -14.98
N VAL A 32 -3.85 3.14 -16.20
CA VAL A 32 -5.11 3.02 -16.96
C VAL A 32 -5.42 1.55 -17.28
N LEU A 33 -4.43 0.80 -17.76
CA LEU A 33 -4.60 -0.61 -18.08
C LEU A 33 -4.90 -1.45 -16.83
N GLY A 34 -4.23 -1.17 -15.70
CA GLY A 34 -4.51 -1.81 -14.43
C GLY A 34 -5.96 -1.57 -13.97
N ILE A 35 -6.42 -0.33 -14.02
CA ILE A 35 -7.82 0.00 -13.67
C ILE A 35 -8.80 -0.71 -14.60
N LEU A 36 -8.60 -0.67 -15.92
CA LEU A 36 -9.47 -1.34 -16.89
C LEU A 36 -9.54 -2.85 -16.63
N LEU A 37 -8.40 -3.50 -16.47
CA LEU A 37 -8.33 -4.92 -16.15
C LEU A 37 -9.06 -5.25 -14.85
N GLY A 38 -8.85 -4.46 -13.80
CA GLY A 38 -9.52 -4.63 -12.53
C GLY A 38 -11.03 -4.44 -12.60
N VAL A 39 -11.49 -3.46 -13.37
CA VAL A 39 -12.94 -3.24 -13.61
C VAL A 39 -13.56 -4.42 -14.34
N VAL A 40 -12.92 -4.93 -15.39
CA VAL A 40 -13.41 -6.10 -16.15
C VAL A 40 -13.52 -7.33 -15.25
N VAL A 41 -12.47 -7.64 -14.49
CA VAL A 41 -12.48 -8.79 -13.57
C VAL A 41 -13.50 -8.59 -12.44
N GLY A 42 -13.56 -7.39 -11.86
CA GLY A 42 -14.53 -7.05 -10.81
C GLY A 42 -15.97 -7.17 -11.27
N TYR A 43 -16.28 -6.74 -12.49
CA TYR A 43 -17.62 -6.89 -13.08
C TYR A 43 -17.94 -8.36 -13.39
N GLY A 44 -16.97 -9.12 -13.88
CA GLY A 44 -17.11 -10.56 -14.08
C GLY A 44 -17.42 -11.31 -12.77
N LEU A 45 -16.70 -10.97 -11.69
CA LEU A 45 -16.95 -11.53 -10.35
C LEU A 45 -18.31 -11.12 -9.78
N TYR A 46 -18.73 -9.87 -10.01
CA TYR A 46 -20.07 -9.40 -9.64
C TYR A 46 -21.14 -10.23 -10.34
N LEU A 47 -21.05 -10.41 -11.66
CA LEU A 47 -21.97 -11.24 -12.43
C LEU A 47 -21.97 -12.69 -11.93
N PHE A 48 -20.82 -13.24 -11.65
CA PHE A 48 -20.69 -14.59 -11.10
C PHE A 48 -21.40 -14.72 -9.74
N PHE A 49 -21.24 -13.74 -8.84
CA PHE A 49 -21.87 -13.76 -7.53
C PHE A 49 -23.37 -13.48 -7.57
N GLU A 50 -23.86 -12.75 -8.57
CA GLU A 50 -25.25 -12.40 -8.77
C GLU A 50 -26.01 -13.44 -9.60
N THR A 51 -25.32 -14.32 -10.33
CA THR A 51 -25.94 -15.31 -11.19
C THR A 51 -26.87 -16.22 -10.39
N SER A 52 -27.96 -16.68 -11.02
CA SER A 52 -28.96 -17.58 -10.43
C SER A 52 -28.35 -18.86 -9.84
N TYR A 53 -27.22 -19.29 -10.36
CA TYR A 53 -26.45 -20.42 -9.82
C TYR A 53 -25.91 -20.11 -8.42
N ALA A 54 -25.27 -18.97 -8.22
CA ALA A 54 -24.73 -18.54 -6.92
C ALA A 54 -25.85 -18.29 -5.90
N ARG A 55 -27.01 -17.79 -6.31
CA ARG A 55 -28.18 -17.59 -5.46
C ARG A 55 -28.83 -18.91 -5.04
N LYS A 56 -29.04 -19.83 -5.99
CA LYS A 56 -29.68 -21.15 -5.73
C LYS A 56 -28.81 -22.09 -4.90
N HIS A 57 -27.50 -22.08 -5.10
CA HIS A 57 -26.56 -23.00 -4.43
C HIS A 57 -25.90 -22.41 -3.18
N CYS A 58 -26.37 -21.24 -2.70
CA CYS A 58 -25.85 -20.60 -1.47
C CYS A 58 -24.32 -20.61 -1.40
N VAL A 59 -23.64 -20.01 -2.39
CA VAL A 59 -22.17 -19.91 -2.37
C VAL A 59 -21.74 -19.30 -1.06
N ARG A 60 -21.11 -20.13 -0.22
CA ARG A 60 -20.72 -19.76 1.13
C ARG A 60 -19.80 -18.55 1.09
N ASN A 61 -20.01 -17.58 1.98
CA ASN A 61 -19.21 -16.35 2.02
C ASN A 61 -17.69 -16.60 2.12
N SER A 62 -17.26 -17.74 2.66
CA SER A 62 -15.85 -18.14 2.68
C SER A 62 -15.32 -18.45 1.29
N MET A 63 -16.13 -19.07 0.42
CA MET A 63 -15.76 -19.33 -0.98
C MET A 63 -15.61 -18.03 -1.77
N LYS A 64 -16.47 -17.05 -1.53
CA LYS A 64 -16.35 -15.71 -2.17
C LYS A 64 -15.02 -15.04 -1.81
N VAL A 65 -14.58 -15.14 -0.55
CA VAL A 65 -13.28 -14.61 -0.11
C VAL A 65 -12.13 -15.31 -0.83
N ILE A 66 -12.17 -16.64 -0.91
CA ILE A 66 -11.13 -17.43 -1.60
C ILE A 66 -11.06 -17.07 -3.08
N ILE A 67 -12.21 -16.94 -3.74
CA ILE A 67 -12.28 -16.56 -5.16
C ILE A 67 -11.70 -15.16 -5.36
N VAL A 68 -12.11 -14.16 -4.57
CA VAL A 68 -11.60 -12.80 -4.68
C VAL A 68 -10.09 -12.75 -4.41
N LEU A 69 -9.61 -13.50 -3.41
CA LEU A 69 -8.19 -13.60 -3.11
C LEU A 69 -7.42 -14.27 -4.26
N GLY A 70 -7.96 -15.36 -4.82
CA GLY A 70 -7.36 -16.04 -5.98
C GLY A 70 -7.24 -15.13 -7.20
N PHE A 71 -8.29 -14.37 -7.51
CA PHE A 71 -8.23 -13.37 -8.60
C PHE A 71 -7.28 -12.21 -8.28
N SER A 72 -7.13 -11.82 -7.01
CA SER A 72 -6.14 -10.81 -6.61
C SER A 72 -4.71 -11.29 -6.90
N PHE A 73 -4.38 -12.52 -6.54
CA PHE A 73 -3.08 -13.11 -6.86
C PHE A 73 -2.88 -13.30 -8.37
N LEU A 74 -3.93 -13.70 -9.08
CA LEU A 74 -3.89 -13.85 -10.53
C LEU A 74 -3.59 -12.50 -11.22
N LEU A 75 -4.21 -11.42 -10.78
CA LEU A 75 -3.95 -10.07 -11.33
C LEU A 75 -2.51 -9.61 -11.08
N ILE A 76 -1.93 -9.92 -9.91
CA ILE A 76 -0.53 -9.64 -9.62
C ILE A 76 0.40 -10.53 -10.46
N ALA A 77 0.06 -11.80 -10.64
CA ALA A 77 0.84 -12.71 -11.49
C ALA A 77 0.81 -12.29 -12.97
N ILE A 78 -0.31 -11.78 -13.46
CA ILE A 78 -0.44 -11.22 -14.82
C ILE A 78 0.48 -10.00 -15.00
N GLU A 79 0.62 -9.12 -13.98
CA GLU A 79 1.57 -8.01 -14.00
C GLU A 79 2.99 -8.51 -14.31
N GLY A 80 3.50 -9.48 -13.54
CA GLY A 80 4.84 -10.03 -13.77
C GLY A 80 4.99 -10.77 -15.11
N TRP A 81 3.93 -11.37 -15.61
CA TRP A 81 3.97 -12.07 -16.89
C TRP A 81 3.92 -11.13 -18.11
N LEU A 82 3.27 -9.97 -17.96
CA LEU A 82 3.18 -8.96 -19.02
C LEU A 82 4.30 -7.91 -18.95
N GLU A 83 5.11 -7.87 -17.90
CA GLU A 83 6.10 -6.82 -17.60
C GLU A 83 7.06 -6.54 -18.78
N GLU A 84 7.42 -7.58 -19.55
CA GLU A 84 8.27 -7.44 -20.73
C GLU A 84 7.55 -6.83 -21.96
N LYS A 85 6.21 -6.90 -22.02
CA LYS A 85 5.46 -6.50 -23.22
C LYS A 85 4.63 -5.24 -22.99
N VAL A 86 3.95 -5.16 -21.85
CA VAL A 86 3.04 -4.07 -21.55
C VAL A 86 3.05 -3.84 -20.04
N SER A 87 3.34 -2.62 -19.62
CA SER A 87 3.26 -2.25 -18.22
C SER A 87 1.79 -2.22 -17.75
N VAL A 88 1.43 -3.11 -16.83
CA VAL A 88 0.11 -3.17 -16.21
C VAL A 88 0.28 -3.16 -14.70
N SER A 89 -0.44 -2.33 -13.97
CA SER A 89 -0.37 -2.34 -12.49
C SER A 89 -1.38 -3.32 -11.91
N GLY A 90 -0.92 -4.49 -11.47
CA GLY A 90 -1.74 -5.52 -10.82
C GLY A 90 -2.33 -5.05 -9.50
N LEU A 91 -1.59 -4.27 -8.72
CA LEU A 91 -2.11 -3.69 -7.47
C LEU A 91 -3.29 -2.74 -7.72
N LEU A 92 -3.21 -1.91 -8.76
CA LEU A 92 -4.32 -1.07 -9.18
C LEU A 92 -5.51 -1.87 -9.70
N ALA A 93 -5.24 -2.95 -10.43
CA ALA A 93 -6.28 -3.86 -10.87
C ALA A 93 -7.02 -4.48 -9.68
N VAL A 94 -6.32 -4.90 -8.64
CA VAL A 94 -6.94 -5.43 -7.41
C VAL A 94 -7.79 -4.37 -6.72
N VAL A 95 -7.31 -3.12 -6.62
CA VAL A 95 -8.08 -2.02 -6.02
C VAL A 95 -9.33 -1.72 -6.86
N ALA A 96 -9.21 -1.62 -8.18
CA ALA A 96 -10.34 -1.38 -9.07
C ALA A 96 -11.37 -2.51 -9.00
N MET A 97 -10.94 -3.77 -9.00
CA MET A 97 -11.79 -4.94 -8.78
C MET A 97 -12.56 -4.84 -7.46
N ALA A 98 -11.89 -4.50 -6.37
CA ALA A 98 -12.51 -4.34 -5.05
C ALA A 98 -13.54 -3.20 -5.03
N CYS A 99 -13.23 -2.07 -5.68
CA CYS A 99 -14.16 -0.95 -5.84
C CYS A 99 -15.43 -1.36 -6.60
N VAL A 100 -15.30 -2.09 -7.70
CA VAL A 100 -16.47 -2.59 -8.47
C VAL A 100 -17.30 -3.53 -7.62
N LEU A 101 -16.70 -4.46 -6.92
CA LEU A 101 -17.41 -5.37 -6.01
C LEU A 101 -18.14 -4.59 -4.90
N LYS A 102 -17.50 -3.58 -4.32
CA LYS A 102 -18.12 -2.75 -3.29
C LYS A 102 -19.33 -1.96 -3.82
N LEU A 103 -19.23 -1.43 -5.03
CA LEU A 103 -20.28 -0.59 -5.62
C LEU A 103 -21.47 -1.39 -6.20
N LYS A 104 -21.20 -2.59 -6.70
CA LYS A 104 -22.21 -3.39 -7.43
C LYS A 104 -22.83 -4.50 -6.61
N CYS A 105 -22.07 -5.12 -5.68
CA CYS A 105 -22.63 -6.18 -4.83
C CYS A 105 -23.59 -5.63 -3.79
N PRO A 106 -24.60 -6.44 -3.35
CA PRO A 106 -25.45 -6.10 -2.23
C PRO A 106 -24.62 -5.76 -0.98
N GLU A 107 -25.07 -4.77 -0.21
CA GLU A 107 -24.37 -4.26 0.97
C GLU A 107 -24.00 -5.38 1.96
N SER A 108 -24.93 -6.31 2.19
CA SER A 108 -24.71 -7.47 3.07
C SER A 108 -23.55 -8.38 2.63
N VAL A 109 -23.29 -8.49 1.32
CA VAL A 109 -22.16 -9.27 0.76
C VAL A 109 -20.86 -8.48 0.90
N SER A 110 -20.89 -7.21 0.54
CA SER A 110 -19.76 -6.30 0.60
C SER A 110 -19.24 -6.16 2.04
N GLU A 111 -20.13 -5.96 3.00
CA GLU A 111 -19.79 -5.84 4.41
C GLU A 111 -19.17 -7.11 4.97
N ARG A 112 -19.75 -8.29 4.68
CA ARG A 112 -19.21 -9.59 5.10
C ARG A 112 -17.84 -9.88 4.48
N LEU A 113 -17.61 -9.50 3.23
CA LEU A 113 -16.30 -9.60 2.59
C LEU A 113 -15.29 -8.68 3.29
N SER A 114 -15.67 -7.43 3.54
CA SER A 114 -14.81 -6.46 4.23
C SER A 114 -14.39 -6.93 5.62
N GLN A 115 -15.34 -7.45 6.42
CA GLN A 115 -15.04 -7.99 7.75
C GLN A 115 -14.07 -9.19 7.69
N LYS A 116 -14.22 -10.08 6.71
CA LYS A 116 -13.33 -11.24 6.56
C LYS A 116 -11.94 -10.84 6.06
N PHE A 117 -11.87 -9.93 5.09
CA PHE A 117 -10.60 -9.38 4.64
C PHE A 117 -9.89 -8.59 5.73
N GLY A 118 -10.62 -7.86 6.59
CA GLY A 118 -10.05 -7.19 7.75
C GLY A 118 -9.38 -8.16 8.75
N LYS A 119 -9.99 -9.34 8.99
CA LYS A 119 -9.37 -10.37 9.83
C LYS A 119 -8.15 -11.02 9.17
N LEU A 120 -8.19 -11.25 7.85
CA LEU A 120 -7.04 -11.74 7.08
C LEU A 120 -5.90 -10.71 7.09
N TRP A 121 -6.24 -9.43 6.94
CA TRP A 121 -5.28 -8.34 6.99
C TRP A 121 -4.51 -8.32 8.31
N LEU A 122 -5.20 -8.43 9.44
CA LEU A 122 -4.57 -8.44 10.75
C LEU A 122 -3.53 -9.58 10.88
N ALA A 123 -3.88 -10.79 10.43
CA ALA A 123 -2.96 -11.93 10.45
C ALA A 123 -1.78 -11.70 9.49
N ALA A 124 -2.04 -11.22 8.28
CA ALA A 124 -0.99 -10.95 7.29
C ALA A 124 -0.05 -9.83 7.74
N GLU A 125 -0.57 -8.81 8.41
CA GLU A 125 0.20 -7.70 8.96
C GLU A 125 1.19 -8.17 10.03
N VAL A 126 0.74 -9.01 10.96
CA VAL A 126 1.62 -9.60 11.99
C VAL A 126 2.73 -10.42 11.35
N ILE A 127 2.39 -11.29 10.39
CA ILE A 127 3.37 -12.11 9.67
C ILE A 127 4.39 -11.23 8.93
N LEU A 128 3.91 -10.18 8.24
CA LEU A 128 4.77 -9.23 7.53
C LEU A 128 5.79 -8.60 8.46
N PHE A 129 5.35 -8.06 9.60
CA PHE A 129 6.28 -7.40 10.54
C PHE A 129 7.27 -8.36 11.17
N VAL A 130 6.85 -9.58 11.49
CA VAL A 130 7.74 -10.63 12.01
C VAL A 130 8.80 -11.00 10.96
N LEU A 131 8.40 -11.25 9.71
CA LEU A 131 9.34 -11.62 8.64
C LEU A 131 10.31 -10.47 8.31
N VAL A 132 9.81 -9.25 8.22
CA VAL A 132 10.64 -8.07 7.96
C VAL A 132 11.61 -7.85 9.11
N GLY A 133 11.14 -7.97 10.37
CA GLY A 133 12.01 -7.86 11.54
C GLY A 133 13.09 -8.94 11.59
N ALA A 134 12.75 -10.18 11.22
CA ALA A 134 13.71 -11.29 11.16
C ALA A 134 14.75 -11.14 10.04
N ALA A 135 14.40 -10.46 8.94
CA ALA A 135 15.30 -10.23 7.80
C ALA A 135 16.29 -9.07 8.03
N VAL A 136 16.09 -8.26 9.07
CA VAL A 136 16.96 -7.11 9.35
C VAL A 136 18.25 -7.55 10.01
N ASP A 137 19.38 -7.15 9.42
CA ASP A 137 20.69 -7.27 10.08
C ASP A 137 20.98 -6.02 10.93
N ILE A 138 21.03 -6.22 12.25
CA ILE A 138 21.28 -5.17 13.25
C ILE A 138 22.59 -4.44 13.00
N ARG A 139 23.60 -5.11 12.43
CA ARG A 139 24.91 -4.51 12.14
C ARG A 139 24.80 -3.40 11.10
N TYR A 140 24.02 -3.63 10.03
CA TYR A 140 23.77 -2.60 9.02
C TYR A 140 22.91 -1.45 9.58
N THR A 141 21.97 -1.76 10.47
CA THR A 141 21.12 -0.75 11.12
C THR A 141 21.96 0.18 12.01
N LEU A 142 22.90 -0.38 12.79
CA LEU A 142 23.82 0.40 13.62
C LEU A 142 24.86 1.17 12.77
N ALA A 143 25.36 0.58 11.70
CA ALA A 143 26.29 1.23 10.77
C ALA A 143 25.64 2.39 10.01
N ALA A 144 24.35 2.27 9.63
CA ALA A 144 23.59 3.34 9.02
C ALA A 144 23.34 4.53 9.97
N GLY A 145 23.24 4.27 11.27
CA GLY A 145 23.30 5.19 12.40
C GLY A 145 22.69 6.58 12.21
N LEU A 146 23.44 7.59 12.58
CA LEU A 146 23.02 9.00 12.54
C LEU A 146 22.63 9.50 11.12
N PRO A 147 23.33 9.16 10.03
CA PRO A 147 22.93 9.58 8.69
C PRO A 147 21.54 9.07 8.30
N ALA A 148 21.18 7.83 8.65
CA ALA A 148 19.86 7.28 8.37
C ALA A 148 18.76 8.01 9.14
N LEU A 149 19.00 8.32 10.42
CA LEU A 149 18.07 9.12 11.23
C LEU A 149 17.87 10.51 10.65
N LEU A 150 18.94 11.20 10.27
CA LEU A 150 18.84 12.50 9.61
C LEU A 150 18.03 12.44 8.33
N MET A 151 18.26 11.42 7.49
CA MET A 151 17.50 11.22 6.27
C MET A 151 16.00 10.98 6.57
N ILE A 152 15.67 10.22 7.61
CA ILE A 152 14.30 9.96 8.03
C ILE A 152 13.62 11.27 8.46
N PHE A 153 14.30 12.10 9.29
CA PHE A 153 13.72 13.36 9.75
C PHE A 153 13.57 14.39 8.63
N VAL A 154 14.52 14.46 7.70
CA VAL A 154 14.39 15.31 6.49
C VAL A 154 13.21 14.86 5.65
N ALA A 155 13.05 13.55 5.41
CA ALA A 155 11.92 13.01 4.68
C ALA A 155 10.57 13.28 5.38
N LEU A 156 10.55 13.24 6.72
CA LEU A 156 9.38 13.62 7.51
C LEU A 156 9.04 15.10 7.38
N ALA A 157 10.05 15.99 7.35
CA ALA A 157 9.83 17.42 7.15
C ALA A 157 9.18 17.71 5.79
N PHE A 158 9.69 17.10 4.70
CA PHE A 158 9.08 17.23 3.37
C PHE A 158 7.66 16.65 3.34
N ARG A 159 7.43 15.51 4.00
CA ARG A 159 6.11 14.92 4.10
C ARG A 159 5.12 15.81 4.86
N THR A 160 5.54 16.39 5.98
CA THR A 160 4.77 17.36 6.75
C THR A 160 4.35 18.54 5.89
N MET A 161 5.30 19.10 5.14
CA MET A 161 5.05 20.21 4.21
C MET A 161 4.04 19.80 3.12
N GLY A 162 4.19 18.61 2.55
CA GLY A 162 3.24 18.06 1.57
C GLY A 162 1.83 17.92 2.14
N VAL A 163 1.67 17.39 3.36
CA VAL A 163 0.37 17.26 4.01
C VAL A 163 -0.25 18.64 4.25
N LEU A 164 0.52 19.61 4.75
CA LEU A 164 0.03 20.98 4.97
C LEU A 164 -0.45 21.64 3.67
N ILE A 165 0.26 21.46 2.58
CA ILE A 165 -0.14 21.95 1.26
C ILE A 165 -1.46 21.30 0.82
N CYS A 166 -1.60 19.99 0.99
CA CYS A 166 -2.81 19.27 0.62
C CYS A 166 -4.05 19.72 1.41
N VAL A 167 -3.89 20.02 2.71
CA VAL A 167 -5.01 20.45 3.56
C VAL A 167 -5.19 21.96 3.61
N ALA A 168 -4.33 22.74 2.95
CA ALA A 168 -4.35 24.21 3.01
C ALA A 168 -5.68 24.82 2.50
N HIS A 169 -6.27 24.25 1.45
CA HIS A 169 -7.52 24.70 0.86
C HIS A 169 -8.78 23.97 1.36
N THR A 170 -8.67 23.21 2.45
CA THR A 170 -9.83 22.52 3.06
C THR A 170 -10.50 23.39 4.11
N SER A 171 -11.77 23.12 4.42
CA SER A 171 -12.53 23.81 5.47
C SER A 171 -12.09 23.43 6.91
N LEU A 172 -10.95 22.73 7.05
CA LEU A 172 -10.39 22.31 8.34
C LEU A 172 -9.80 23.50 9.10
N THR A 173 -10.02 23.54 10.39
CA THR A 173 -9.37 24.50 11.30
C THR A 173 -7.87 24.23 11.37
N TRP A 174 -7.09 25.21 11.82
CA TRP A 174 -5.63 25.05 11.95
C TRP A 174 -5.25 23.89 12.90
N LYS A 175 -6.06 23.67 13.95
CA LYS A 175 -5.87 22.55 14.89
C LYS A 175 -6.09 21.20 14.19
N GLU A 176 -7.14 21.07 13.40
CA GLU A 176 -7.43 19.85 12.64
C GLU A 176 -6.37 19.58 11.57
N ARG A 177 -5.84 20.63 10.91
CA ARG A 177 -4.72 20.49 9.96
C ARG A 177 -3.46 19.98 10.65
N LEU A 178 -3.15 20.49 11.85
CA LEU A 178 -2.02 20.01 12.63
C LEU A 178 -2.21 18.54 13.04
N PHE A 179 -3.43 18.16 13.41
CA PHE A 179 -3.76 16.76 13.68
C PHE A 179 -3.56 15.87 12.43
N CYS A 180 -3.96 16.32 11.25
CA CYS A 180 -3.70 15.61 9.99
C CYS A 180 -2.20 15.37 9.78
N VAL A 181 -1.35 16.36 10.06
CA VAL A 181 0.11 16.19 9.98
C VAL A 181 0.58 15.09 10.92
N ILE A 182 0.15 15.12 12.17
CA ILE A 182 0.54 14.12 13.20
C ILE A 182 0.04 12.73 12.80
N ALA A 183 -1.20 12.62 12.34
CA ALA A 183 -1.80 11.35 11.90
C ALA A 183 -1.10 10.73 10.68
N TYR A 184 -0.45 11.55 9.86
CA TYR A 184 0.32 11.07 8.71
C TYR A 184 1.80 10.79 9.01
N LEU A 185 2.29 11.02 10.24
CA LEU A 185 3.67 10.71 10.62
C LEU A 185 3.98 9.20 10.59
N PRO A 186 3.13 8.31 11.14
CA PRO A 186 3.44 6.89 11.20
C PRO A 186 3.66 6.31 9.81
N LYS A 187 4.70 5.49 9.69
CA LYS A 187 4.99 4.68 8.52
C LYS A 187 5.03 3.23 8.97
N ALA A 188 4.38 2.35 8.22
CA ALA A 188 4.29 0.95 8.63
C ALA A 188 4.32 -0.01 7.43
N THR A 189 3.20 -0.60 7.07
CA THR A 189 3.07 -1.77 6.21
C THR A 189 3.65 -1.59 4.80
N VAL A 190 3.37 -0.47 4.14
CA VAL A 190 3.88 -0.23 2.78
C VAL A 190 5.40 -0.13 2.78
N GLN A 191 5.98 0.52 3.78
CA GLN A 191 7.43 0.68 3.87
C GLN A 191 8.12 -0.64 4.22
N ALA A 192 7.50 -1.47 5.07
CA ALA A 192 7.99 -2.81 5.36
C ALA A 192 7.99 -3.70 4.10
N ALA A 193 6.89 -3.68 3.35
CA ALA A 193 6.74 -4.47 2.13
C ALA A 193 7.73 -4.04 1.03
N ILE A 194 7.85 -2.74 0.77
CA ILE A 194 8.74 -2.21 -0.27
C ILE A 194 10.21 -2.29 0.15
N GLY A 195 10.52 -2.08 1.43
CA GLY A 195 11.90 -2.08 1.94
C GLY A 195 12.65 -3.39 1.74
N SER A 196 11.94 -4.53 1.69
CA SER A 196 12.52 -5.85 1.48
C SER A 196 12.81 -6.17 0.02
N VAL A 197 12.18 -5.48 -0.95
CA VAL A 197 12.27 -5.79 -2.38
C VAL A 197 13.70 -5.68 -2.94
N PRO A 198 14.52 -4.64 -2.65
CA PRO A 198 15.88 -4.55 -3.14
C PRO A 198 16.77 -5.68 -2.65
N LEU A 199 16.53 -6.15 -1.42
CA LEU A 199 17.24 -7.30 -0.86
C LEU A 199 16.85 -8.59 -1.59
N ALA A 200 15.55 -8.80 -1.82
CA ALA A 200 15.04 -9.95 -2.57
C ALA A 200 15.53 -9.94 -4.04
N ALA A 201 15.73 -8.77 -4.62
CA ALA A 201 16.30 -8.58 -5.96
C ALA A 201 17.84 -8.73 -6.02
N GLY A 202 18.49 -9.04 -4.89
CA GLY A 202 19.94 -9.29 -4.84
C GLY A 202 20.82 -8.03 -5.01
N LEU A 203 20.25 -6.83 -4.81
CA LEU A 203 21.01 -5.59 -4.92
C LEU A 203 21.97 -5.42 -3.74
N ALA A 204 23.18 -4.92 -4.01
CA ALA A 204 24.20 -4.67 -2.99
C ALA A 204 23.74 -3.69 -1.90
N CYS A 205 22.85 -2.75 -2.23
CA CYS A 205 22.25 -1.80 -1.28
C CYS A 205 21.04 -2.38 -0.51
N GLY A 206 20.60 -3.60 -0.81
CA GLY A 206 19.36 -4.18 -0.27
C GLY A 206 19.31 -4.20 1.25
N ASN A 207 20.41 -4.60 1.92
CA ASN A 207 20.49 -4.61 3.38
C ASN A 207 20.39 -3.20 3.97
N ILE A 208 20.98 -2.20 3.34
CA ILE A 208 20.93 -0.81 3.82
C ILE A 208 19.51 -0.28 3.67
N VAL A 209 18.87 -0.49 2.52
CA VAL A 209 17.50 -0.03 2.26
C VAL A 209 16.52 -0.66 3.25
N LEU A 210 16.62 -1.99 3.48
CA LEU A 210 15.78 -2.68 4.45
C LEU A 210 16.01 -2.14 5.87
N SER A 211 17.27 -1.96 6.28
CA SER A 211 17.61 -1.45 7.60
C SER A 211 17.06 -0.04 7.84
N VAL A 212 17.19 0.85 6.85
CA VAL A 212 16.64 2.21 6.93
C VAL A 212 15.12 2.20 6.95
N ALA A 213 14.48 1.31 6.17
CA ALA A 213 13.03 1.17 6.16
C ALA A 213 12.49 0.73 7.54
N VAL A 214 13.15 -0.26 8.16
CA VAL A 214 12.76 -0.74 9.50
C VAL A 214 13.03 0.28 10.57
N LEU A 215 14.20 0.95 10.52
CA LEU A 215 14.51 2.03 11.46
C LEU A 215 13.47 3.16 11.37
N ALA A 216 13.04 3.52 10.16
CA ALA A 216 12.00 4.51 9.98
C ALA A 216 10.66 4.06 10.60
N ILE A 217 10.28 2.78 10.51
CA ILE A 217 9.08 2.25 11.16
C ILE A 217 9.20 2.32 12.68
N VAL A 218 10.32 1.82 13.24
CA VAL A 218 10.57 1.78 14.68
C VAL A 218 10.55 3.17 15.29
N VAL A 219 11.04 4.19 14.58
CA VAL A 219 11.04 5.58 15.04
C VAL A 219 9.67 6.24 14.85
N THR A 220 9.08 6.12 13.65
CA THR A 220 7.90 6.93 13.30
C THR A 220 6.59 6.35 13.79
N ALA A 221 6.47 5.02 13.93
CA ALA A 221 5.22 4.41 14.37
C ALA A 221 4.91 4.73 15.85
N PRO A 222 5.84 4.56 16.82
CA PRO A 222 5.58 4.96 18.19
C PRO A 222 5.40 6.48 18.36
N LEU A 223 6.22 7.30 17.69
CA LEU A 223 6.07 8.75 17.72
C LEU A 223 4.69 9.20 17.21
N GLY A 224 4.23 8.60 16.13
CA GLY A 224 2.93 8.90 15.58
C GLY A 224 1.79 8.42 16.48
N ALA A 225 1.89 7.21 17.06
CA ALA A 225 0.88 6.69 17.99
C ALA A 225 0.75 7.60 19.23
N ILE A 226 1.86 7.92 19.88
CA ILE A 226 1.90 8.84 21.04
C ILE A 226 1.37 10.23 20.65
N GLY A 227 1.76 10.73 19.46
CA GLY A 227 1.28 12.00 18.95
C GLY A 227 -0.23 12.01 18.73
N ILE A 228 -0.80 10.98 18.12
CA ILE A 228 -2.24 10.84 17.89
C ILE A 228 -2.97 10.77 19.22
N ASP A 229 -2.57 9.84 20.10
CA ASP A 229 -3.25 9.63 21.41
C ASP A 229 -3.18 10.87 22.32
N GLY A 230 -2.08 11.61 22.27
CA GLY A 230 -1.92 12.83 23.05
C GLY A 230 -2.70 14.04 22.52
N THR A 231 -3.01 14.05 21.21
CA THR A 231 -3.52 15.27 20.59
C THR A 231 -4.96 15.17 20.07
N TYR A 232 -5.52 13.96 19.87
CA TYR A 232 -6.85 13.81 19.25
C TYR A 232 -7.97 14.53 20.02
N LYS A 233 -7.94 14.53 21.37
CA LYS A 233 -8.93 15.21 22.20
C LYS A 233 -8.85 16.73 22.17
N HIS A 234 -7.67 17.28 21.88
CA HIS A 234 -7.40 18.71 21.92
C HIS A 234 -7.45 19.37 20.54
N LEU A 235 -7.17 18.61 19.50
CA LEU A 235 -7.05 19.12 18.13
C LEU A 235 -8.28 18.82 17.27
N LEU A 236 -9.06 17.80 17.61
CA LEU A 236 -10.32 17.50 16.93
C LEU A 236 -11.50 18.07 17.71
N SER A 237 -12.36 18.84 17.04
CA SER A 237 -13.63 19.26 17.58
C SER A 237 -14.69 18.17 17.37
N ALA A 238 -15.36 17.76 18.44
CA ALA A 238 -16.42 16.74 18.39
C ALA A 238 -17.73 17.23 17.73
N ASP A 239 -17.81 18.52 17.43
CA ASP A 239 -19.00 19.17 16.86
C ASP A 239 -18.78 19.49 15.36
N LYS A 240 -19.13 18.55 14.53
CA LYS A 240 -19.59 18.80 13.14
C LYS A 240 -20.48 17.66 12.68
#